data_3d2156b8178eb0545f879b807866f0dc
#
_entry.id   3d2156b8178eb0545f879b807866f0dc
#
_cell.length_a   1.000
_cell.length_b   1.000
_cell.length_c   1.000
_cell.angle_alpha   90.00
_cell.angle_beta   90.00
_cell.angle_gamma   90.00
#
_symmetry.space_group_name_H-M   'P 1'
#
loop_
_entity.id
_entity.type
_entity.pdbx_description
1 polymer ?
#
loop_
_entity_poly.entity_id
_entity_poly.type
_entity_poly.pdbx_seq_one_letter_code
_entity_poly.pdbx_strand_id
1 'polypeptide(L)'
;MLERIVLGLGSNKGLSDEMEFEPVQILKMAVIELQKIFLPKDFFYSSVYKSKAMYYEDQSDVFNMVVSGFYDGTPQELLHQINEIEANFGRNRLNEFRNGPRTLDIDIELFGEKIVSDANLEIPHKKIKERQFVLIPLLEIFPKCAEPISGVLFSDILAKLPDQGVEFFCKLDL
;
A
#
# COMPACT_ATOMS: atom_id res chain seq x y z
N MET A 1 -16.97 14.15 -1.71
CA MET A 1 -16.15 14.89 -2.71
C MET A 1 -15.15 13.91 -3.28
N LEU A 2 -15.15 13.80 -4.61
CA LEU A 2 -14.33 12.81 -5.30
C LEU A 2 -12.84 13.15 -5.21
N GLU A 3 -12.06 12.24 -4.63
CA GLU A 3 -10.62 12.41 -4.44
C GLU A 3 -9.85 11.24 -5.05
N ARG A 4 -8.65 11.51 -5.55
CA ARG A 4 -7.72 10.46 -5.96
C ARG A 4 -7.00 9.91 -4.73
N ILE A 5 -7.11 8.61 -4.55
CA ILE A 5 -6.49 7.90 -3.44
C ILE A 5 -5.27 7.14 -3.93
N VAL A 6 -4.27 7.04 -3.07
CA VAL A 6 -3.12 6.15 -3.24
C VAL A 6 -3.04 5.25 -2.03
N LEU A 7 -3.06 3.93 -2.27
CA LEU A 7 -2.90 2.90 -1.25
C LEU A 7 -1.60 2.13 -1.49
N GLY A 8 -0.82 1.93 -0.43
CA GLY A 8 0.28 0.99 -0.41
C GLY A 8 -0.20 -0.38 0.06
N LEU A 9 0.12 -1.44 -0.66
CA LEU A 9 -0.19 -2.82 -0.31
C LEU A 9 1.10 -3.59 -0.04
N GLY A 10 1.08 -4.41 1.02
CA GLY A 10 2.18 -5.29 1.38
C GLY A 10 1.69 -6.67 1.81
N SER A 11 2.46 -7.71 1.46
CA SER A 11 2.23 -9.08 1.90
C SER A 11 3.54 -9.85 2.02
N ASN A 12 3.70 -10.62 3.10
CA ASN A 12 4.86 -11.51 3.29
C ASN A 12 4.53 -12.82 3.99
N LYS A 13 3.25 -13.12 4.15
CA LYS A 13 2.75 -14.36 4.75
C LYS A 13 1.61 -14.91 3.89
N GLY A 14 1.66 -16.19 3.58
CA GLY A 14 0.57 -16.88 2.88
C GLY A 14 -0.71 -17.00 3.71
N LEU A 15 -1.83 -17.24 3.05
CA LEU A 15 -3.14 -17.51 3.66
C LEU A 15 -3.29 -19.02 3.86
N SER A 16 -3.46 -19.42 5.15
CA SER A 16 -3.87 -20.72 5.71
C SER A 16 -3.18 -22.03 5.29
N ASP A 17 -3.32 -23.02 6.17
CA ASP A 17 -2.64 -24.33 6.14
C ASP A 17 -3.16 -25.32 5.06
N GLU A 18 -4.26 -25.02 4.36
CA GLU A 18 -4.89 -25.96 3.41
C GLU A 18 -5.01 -25.47 1.95
N MET A 19 -4.97 -24.17 1.69
CA MET A 19 -4.82 -23.58 0.36
C MET A 19 -3.80 -22.47 0.45
N GLU A 20 -2.57 -22.78 0.09
CA GLU A 20 -1.45 -21.87 0.16
C GLU A 20 -1.56 -20.80 -0.93
N PHE A 21 -2.23 -19.68 -0.61
CA PHE A 21 -2.09 -18.49 -1.43
C PHE A 21 -0.78 -17.81 -1.09
N GLU A 22 0.10 -17.76 -2.05
CA GLU A 22 1.34 -17.02 -1.97
C GLU A 22 1.09 -15.50 -1.86
N PRO A 23 2.01 -14.72 -1.26
CA PRO A 23 1.84 -13.27 -1.07
C PRO A 23 1.42 -12.50 -2.33
N VAL A 24 1.97 -12.84 -3.49
CA VAL A 24 1.61 -12.18 -4.77
C VAL A 24 0.17 -12.49 -5.20
N GLN A 25 -0.33 -13.70 -4.95
CA GLN A 25 -1.72 -14.05 -5.20
C GLN A 25 -2.67 -13.30 -4.26
N ILE A 26 -2.26 -13.10 -3.00
CA ILE A 26 -3.00 -12.28 -2.04
C ILE A 26 -3.09 -10.83 -2.53
N LEU A 27 -1.98 -10.24 -2.98
CA LEU A 27 -1.98 -8.90 -3.57
C LEU A 27 -2.92 -8.81 -4.78
N LYS A 28 -2.89 -9.80 -5.68
CA LYS A 28 -3.80 -9.85 -6.83
C LYS A 28 -5.27 -9.86 -6.40
N MET A 29 -5.64 -10.70 -5.45
CA MET A 29 -7.01 -10.76 -4.92
C MET A 29 -7.39 -9.45 -4.22
N ALA A 30 -6.48 -8.86 -3.45
CA ALA A 30 -6.70 -7.57 -2.80
C ALA A 30 -6.99 -6.44 -3.80
N VAL A 31 -6.26 -6.40 -4.92
CA VAL A 31 -6.52 -5.43 -6.01
C VAL A 31 -7.94 -5.60 -6.56
N ILE A 32 -8.42 -6.83 -6.77
CA ILE A 32 -9.77 -7.13 -7.25
C ILE A 32 -10.82 -6.64 -6.23
N GLU A 33 -10.61 -6.84 -4.93
CA GLU A 33 -11.52 -6.32 -3.89
C GLU A 33 -11.51 -4.79 -3.84
N LEU A 34 -10.33 -4.17 -3.94
CA LEU A 34 -10.20 -2.71 -3.95
C LEU A 34 -10.86 -2.06 -5.17
N GLN A 35 -10.87 -2.72 -6.33
CA GLN A 35 -11.60 -2.22 -7.51
C GLN A 35 -13.10 -2.01 -7.24
N LYS A 36 -13.69 -2.75 -6.30
CA LYS A 36 -15.12 -2.65 -5.97
C LYS A 36 -15.47 -1.39 -5.18
N ILE A 37 -14.51 -0.84 -4.42
CA ILE A 37 -14.72 0.34 -3.58
C ILE A 37 -14.33 1.64 -4.29
N PHE A 38 -13.52 1.57 -5.34
CA PHE A 38 -13.18 2.71 -6.17
C PHE A 38 -14.16 2.88 -7.34
N LEU A 39 -14.26 4.09 -7.86
CA LEU A 39 -14.99 4.31 -9.10
C LEU A 39 -14.30 3.55 -10.24
N PRO A 40 -15.08 2.97 -11.19
CA PRO A 40 -14.54 2.12 -12.25
C PRO A 40 -13.56 2.80 -13.19
N LYS A 41 -13.59 4.14 -13.22
CA LYS A 41 -12.77 4.96 -14.10
C LYS A 41 -11.45 5.33 -13.43
N ASP A 42 -10.36 5.22 -14.19
CA ASP A 42 -9.03 5.66 -13.76
C ASP A 42 -8.51 4.91 -12.51
N PHE A 43 -8.76 3.60 -12.44
CA PHE A 43 -8.12 2.70 -11.48
C PHE A 43 -6.77 2.23 -12.04
N PHE A 44 -5.70 2.41 -11.26
CA PHE A 44 -4.34 2.06 -11.62
C PHE A 44 -3.72 1.18 -10.54
N TYR A 45 -2.82 0.32 -10.94
CA TYR A 45 -1.96 -0.46 -10.04
C TYR A 45 -0.56 -0.60 -10.63
N SER A 46 0.43 -0.64 -9.75
CA SER A 46 1.83 -0.81 -10.13
C SER A 46 2.16 -2.28 -10.37
N SER A 47 3.36 -2.51 -10.85
CA SER A 47 4.04 -3.80 -10.71
C SER A 47 4.21 -4.17 -9.23
N VAL A 48 4.50 -5.45 -8.96
CA VAL A 48 4.89 -5.94 -7.64
C VAL A 48 6.41 -5.79 -7.50
N TYR A 49 6.83 -5.26 -6.36
CA TYR A 49 8.22 -5.11 -5.96
C TYR A 49 8.51 -5.93 -4.73
N LYS A 50 9.69 -6.49 -4.64
CA LYS A 50 10.18 -7.27 -3.52
C LYS A 50 11.18 -6.43 -2.72
N SER A 51 11.09 -6.49 -1.40
CA SER A 51 12.06 -5.87 -0.49
C SER A 51 12.29 -6.73 0.74
N LYS A 52 13.40 -6.47 1.45
CA LYS A 52 13.56 -6.99 2.80
C LYS A 52 12.60 -6.29 3.75
N ALA A 53 12.19 -6.98 4.82
CA ALA A 53 11.38 -6.37 5.85
C ALA A 53 12.16 -5.26 6.57
N MET A 54 11.61 -4.05 6.60
CA MET A 54 12.34 -2.83 7.01
C MET A 54 12.57 -2.72 8.52
N TYR A 55 11.69 -3.29 9.35
CA TYR A 55 11.69 -3.04 10.80
C TYR A 55 11.90 -4.30 11.65
N TYR A 56 11.71 -5.47 11.07
CA TYR A 56 11.93 -6.77 11.70
C TYR A 56 12.50 -7.70 10.63
N GLU A 57 13.81 -7.87 10.63
CA GLU A 57 14.55 -8.49 9.54
C GLU A 57 14.48 -10.03 9.54
N ASP A 58 14.11 -10.64 10.68
CA ASP A 58 13.96 -12.11 10.81
C ASP A 58 12.57 -12.57 10.30
N GLN A 59 12.25 -12.21 9.06
CA GLN A 59 11.05 -12.66 8.37
C GLN A 59 11.27 -12.71 6.85
N SER A 60 10.32 -13.35 6.15
CA SER A 60 10.32 -13.45 4.68
C SER A 60 10.36 -12.09 4.00
N ASP A 61 10.83 -12.07 2.76
CA ASP A 61 10.76 -10.90 1.89
C ASP A 61 9.32 -10.39 1.79
N VAL A 62 9.17 -9.08 1.70
CA VAL A 62 7.87 -8.41 1.58
C VAL A 62 7.62 -8.09 0.11
N PHE A 63 6.44 -8.43 -0.38
CA PHE A 63 5.97 -8.04 -1.71
C PHE A 63 5.08 -6.82 -1.57
N ASN A 64 5.42 -5.76 -2.28
CA ASN A 64 4.80 -4.45 -2.17
C ASN A 64 4.30 -3.98 -3.53
N MET A 65 3.21 -3.23 -3.53
CA MET A 65 2.69 -2.54 -4.70
C MET A 65 1.87 -1.31 -4.28
N VAL A 66 1.52 -0.48 -5.24
CA VAL A 66 0.63 0.66 -5.05
C VAL A 66 -0.58 0.51 -5.97
N VAL A 67 -1.75 0.86 -5.44
CA VAL A 67 -2.98 1.05 -6.23
C VAL A 67 -3.49 2.46 -6.07
N SER A 68 -4.21 2.94 -7.08
CA SER A 68 -4.82 4.26 -7.07
C SER A 68 -6.15 4.25 -7.82
N GLY A 69 -7.12 4.97 -7.28
CA GLY A 69 -8.42 5.15 -7.87
C GLY A 69 -9.10 6.40 -7.32
N PHE A 70 -10.28 6.72 -7.85
CA PHE A 70 -11.13 7.76 -7.31
C PHE A 70 -12.12 7.18 -6.29
N TYR A 71 -12.24 7.85 -5.16
CA TYR A 71 -13.11 7.49 -4.07
C TYR A 71 -14.01 8.67 -3.67
N ASP A 72 -15.31 8.39 -3.45
CA ASP A 72 -16.28 9.38 -3.03
C ASP A 72 -16.76 9.08 -1.60
N GLY A 73 -15.93 9.42 -0.65
CA GLY A 73 -16.19 9.22 0.78
C GLY A 73 -15.15 9.97 1.62
N THR A 74 -15.15 9.70 2.90
CA THR A 74 -14.19 10.27 3.86
C THR A 74 -12.97 9.35 4.05
N PRO A 75 -11.84 9.88 4.54
CA PRO A 75 -10.69 9.06 4.90
C PRO A 75 -11.01 7.98 5.95
N GLN A 76 -11.89 8.29 6.91
CA GLN A 76 -12.30 7.35 7.97
C GLN A 76 -13.17 6.21 7.43
N GLU A 77 -14.08 6.49 6.48
CA GLU A 77 -14.86 5.46 5.79
C GLU A 77 -13.96 4.55 4.97
N LEU A 78 -12.99 5.11 4.24
CA LEU A 78 -12.02 4.33 3.50
C LEU A 78 -11.18 3.42 4.43
N LEU A 79 -10.70 3.98 5.55
CA LEU A 79 -9.95 3.20 6.55
C LEU A 79 -10.76 2.02 7.08
N HIS A 80 -12.07 2.23 7.33
CA HIS A 80 -12.96 1.15 7.78
C HIS A 80 -13.06 0.04 6.73
N GLN A 81 -13.32 0.38 5.47
CA GLN A 81 -13.42 -0.59 4.37
C GLN A 81 -12.10 -1.35 4.13
N ILE A 82 -10.95 -0.66 4.22
CA ILE A 82 -9.64 -1.29 4.13
C ILE A 82 -9.44 -2.30 5.26
N ASN A 83 -9.80 -1.94 6.50
CA ASN A 83 -9.68 -2.84 7.63
C ASN A 83 -10.56 -4.10 7.49
N GLU A 84 -11.75 -3.97 6.89
CA GLU A 84 -12.61 -5.11 6.56
C GLU A 84 -11.98 -6.02 5.49
N ILE A 85 -11.39 -5.44 4.44
CA ILE A 85 -10.65 -6.19 3.43
C ILE A 85 -9.50 -6.96 4.07
N GLU A 86 -8.65 -6.30 4.86
CA GLU A 86 -7.54 -6.96 5.55
C GLU A 86 -8.02 -8.11 6.46
N ALA A 87 -9.12 -7.92 7.19
CA ALA A 87 -9.69 -8.97 8.04
C ALA A 87 -10.17 -10.17 7.23
N ASN A 88 -10.78 -9.94 6.06
CA ASN A 88 -11.20 -11.01 5.14
C ASN A 88 -10.01 -11.80 4.58
N PHE A 89 -8.84 -11.19 4.52
CA PHE A 89 -7.56 -11.84 4.17
C PHE A 89 -6.82 -12.42 5.39
N GLY A 90 -7.53 -12.67 6.49
CA GLY A 90 -7.00 -13.37 7.66
C GLY A 90 -6.13 -12.51 8.58
N ARG A 91 -6.09 -11.19 8.40
CA ARG A 91 -5.40 -10.30 9.32
C ARG A 91 -6.11 -10.25 10.67
N ASN A 92 -5.40 -10.61 11.73
CA ASN A 92 -5.90 -10.56 13.09
C ASN A 92 -5.07 -9.60 13.94
N ARG A 93 -5.47 -8.32 13.95
CA ARG A 93 -4.76 -7.24 14.67
C ARG A 93 -4.61 -7.46 16.19
N LEU A 94 -5.42 -8.35 16.80
CA LEU A 94 -5.33 -8.66 18.22
C LEU A 94 -4.20 -9.65 18.54
N ASN A 95 -3.86 -10.51 17.57
CA ASN A 95 -2.86 -11.58 17.74
C ASN A 95 -1.54 -11.32 17.02
N GLU A 96 -1.46 -10.25 16.21
CA GLU A 96 -0.26 -9.89 15.47
C GLU A 96 0.60 -8.92 16.26
N PHE A 97 1.91 -9.18 16.33
CA PHE A 97 2.84 -8.22 16.90
C PHE A 97 3.19 -7.12 15.88
N ARG A 98 3.56 -5.95 16.39
CA ARG A 98 3.89 -4.79 15.56
C ARG A 98 5.04 -5.10 14.60
N ASN A 99 4.85 -4.83 13.31
CA ASN A 99 5.79 -5.09 12.21
C ASN A 99 6.09 -6.58 11.95
N GLY A 100 5.28 -7.52 12.46
CA GLY A 100 5.39 -8.94 12.18
C GLY A 100 4.89 -9.34 10.80
N PRO A 101 5.03 -10.64 10.43
CA PRO A 101 4.52 -11.16 9.17
C PRO A 101 3.02 -10.96 9.02
N ARG A 102 2.56 -10.55 7.82
CA ARG A 102 1.16 -10.25 7.53
C ARG A 102 0.73 -10.85 6.21
N THR A 103 -0.50 -11.34 6.18
CA THR A 103 -1.13 -11.80 4.95
C THR A 103 -1.36 -10.63 4.00
N LEU A 104 -1.94 -9.55 4.52
CA LEU A 104 -2.20 -8.32 3.78
C LEU A 104 -2.10 -7.11 4.71
N ASP A 105 -1.39 -6.09 4.27
CA ASP A 105 -1.30 -4.77 4.90
C ASP A 105 -1.66 -3.71 3.86
N ILE A 106 -2.60 -2.83 4.17
CA ILE A 106 -3.03 -1.75 3.28
C ILE A 106 -2.94 -0.43 4.02
N ASP A 107 -2.03 0.43 3.59
CA ASP A 107 -1.84 1.78 4.12
C ASP A 107 -2.47 2.83 3.19
N ILE A 108 -3.17 3.83 3.73
CA ILE A 108 -3.58 5.02 2.98
C ILE A 108 -2.38 5.95 2.90
N GLU A 109 -1.74 5.99 1.74
CA GLU A 109 -0.55 6.82 1.52
C GLU A 109 -0.92 8.28 1.21
N LEU A 110 -1.90 8.49 0.33
CA LEU A 110 -2.41 9.81 -0.05
C LEU A 110 -3.93 9.78 -0.21
N PHE A 111 -4.58 10.91 0.08
CA PHE A 111 -6.02 11.13 -0.13
C PHE A 111 -6.25 12.50 -0.77
N GLY A 112 -6.09 12.58 -2.11
CA GLY A 112 -6.03 13.86 -2.81
C GLY A 112 -4.92 14.73 -2.22
N GLU A 113 -5.27 15.97 -1.91
CA GLU A 113 -4.39 16.92 -1.21
C GLU A 113 -4.73 17.05 0.28
N LYS A 114 -5.56 16.14 0.82
CA LYS A 114 -5.99 16.23 2.22
C LYS A 114 -4.85 15.94 3.18
N ILE A 115 -4.86 16.69 4.26
CA ILE A 115 -4.00 16.50 5.42
C ILE A 115 -4.90 16.08 6.58
N VAL A 116 -4.66 14.89 7.13
CA VAL A 116 -5.39 14.33 8.28
C VAL A 116 -4.38 13.97 9.36
N SER A 117 -4.67 14.35 10.60
CA SER A 117 -3.85 14.01 11.75
C SER A 117 -4.77 13.63 12.91
N ASP A 118 -5.23 12.38 12.87
CA ASP A 118 -6.09 11.79 13.89
C ASP A 118 -5.32 10.71 14.67
N ALA A 119 -5.88 10.26 15.79
CA ALA A 119 -5.27 9.22 16.64
C ALA A 119 -4.98 7.91 15.88
N ASN A 120 -5.80 7.58 14.88
CA ASN A 120 -5.74 6.32 14.13
C ASN A 120 -5.41 6.49 12.64
N LEU A 121 -5.29 7.72 12.15
CA LEU A 121 -5.10 8.01 10.72
C LEU A 121 -4.27 9.27 10.51
N GLU A 122 -3.18 9.12 9.78
CA GLU A 122 -2.33 10.23 9.35
C GLU A 122 -2.17 10.20 7.84
N ILE A 123 -2.57 11.29 7.16
CA ILE A 123 -2.50 11.48 5.71
C ILE A 123 -1.83 12.83 5.41
N PRO A 124 -0.83 12.88 4.54
CA PRO A 124 -0.08 11.77 3.94
C PRO A 124 0.45 10.80 4.99
N HIS A 125 0.58 9.50 4.61
CA HIS A 125 1.12 8.52 5.56
C HIS A 125 2.47 9.02 6.11
N LYS A 126 2.62 9.05 7.43
CA LYS A 126 3.77 9.68 8.13
C LYS A 126 5.15 9.23 7.66
N LYS A 127 5.24 8.01 7.13
CA LYS A 127 6.50 7.41 6.67
C LYS A 127 6.63 7.34 5.14
N ILE A 128 5.70 7.93 4.37
CA ILE A 128 5.73 7.83 2.90
C ILE A 128 7.08 8.32 2.33
N LYS A 129 7.67 9.37 2.92
CA LYS A 129 8.95 9.95 2.48
C LYS A 129 10.18 9.12 2.82
N GLU A 130 10.04 8.04 3.58
CA GLU A 130 11.14 7.18 4.05
C GLU A 130 11.14 5.81 3.37
N ARG A 131 10.09 5.48 2.58
CA ARG A 131 9.80 4.13 2.10
C ARG A 131 9.99 3.99 0.60
N GLN A 132 11.13 3.46 0.15
CA GLN A 132 11.35 3.16 -1.28
C GLN A 132 10.32 2.17 -1.83
N PHE A 133 9.87 1.20 -1.01
CA PHE A 133 8.88 0.20 -1.40
C PHE A 133 7.46 0.77 -1.62
N VAL A 134 7.23 2.03 -1.26
CA VAL A 134 6.04 2.81 -1.61
C VAL A 134 6.35 3.78 -2.76
N LEU A 135 7.46 4.52 -2.68
CA LEU A 135 7.78 5.56 -3.65
C LEU A 135 8.08 5.01 -5.05
N ILE A 136 8.79 3.89 -5.15
CA ILE A 136 9.12 3.28 -6.45
C ILE A 136 7.83 2.88 -7.20
N PRO A 137 6.92 2.05 -6.63
CA PRO A 137 5.67 1.70 -7.29
C PRO A 137 4.72 2.90 -7.49
N LEU A 138 4.73 3.90 -6.61
CA LEU A 138 3.96 5.13 -6.80
C LEU A 138 4.42 5.88 -8.04
N LEU A 139 5.72 6.05 -8.23
CA LEU A 139 6.30 6.78 -9.35
C LEU A 139 6.23 6.01 -10.67
N GLU A 140 6.06 4.69 -10.64
CA GLU A 140 5.71 3.90 -11.83
C GLU A 140 4.36 4.35 -12.40
N ILE A 141 3.37 4.62 -11.53
CA ILE A 141 2.02 5.05 -11.93
C ILE A 141 1.98 6.57 -12.19
N PHE A 142 2.57 7.35 -11.29
CA PHE A 142 2.53 8.82 -11.29
C PHE A 142 3.93 9.43 -11.19
N PRO A 143 4.70 9.49 -12.31
CA PRO A 143 6.10 9.96 -12.28
C PRO A 143 6.28 11.40 -11.80
N LYS A 144 5.23 12.23 -11.86
CA LYS A 144 5.24 13.64 -11.44
C LYS A 144 4.47 13.90 -10.14
N CYS A 145 4.20 12.85 -9.36
CA CYS A 145 3.51 13.00 -8.08
C CYS A 145 4.37 13.81 -7.10
N ALA A 146 3.72 14.77 -6.42
CA ALA A 146 4.35 15.62 -5.43
C ALA A 146 3.76 15.36 -4.04
N GLU A 147 4.56 15.63 -3.01
CA GLU A 147 4.16 15.57 -1.62
C GLU A 147 3.20 16.74 -1.32
N PRO A 148 1.97 16.48 -0.83
CA PRO A 148 0.93 17.51 -0.71
C PRO A 148 1.26 18.69 0.20
N ILE A 149 2.09 18.49 1.22
CA ILE A 149 2.41 19.54 2.21
C ILE A 149 3.49 20.50 1.69
N SER A 150 4.56 19.93 1.11
CA SER A 150 5.73 20.71 0.69
C SER A 150 5.76 21.03 -0.81
N GLY A 151 4.96 20.33 -1.62
CA GLY A 151 5.00 20.40 -3.08
C GLY A 151 6.26 19.80 -3.72
N VAL A 152 7.13 19.17 -2.93
CA VAL A 152 8.35 18.52 -3.44
C VAL A 152 7.98 17.25 -4.20
N LEU A 153 8.57 17.03 -5.37
CA LEU A 153 8.34 15.80 -6.13
C LEU A 153 8.83 14.57 -5.34
N PHE A 154 8.04 13.51 -5.34
CA PHE A 154 8.45 12.24 -4.71
C PHE A 154 9.67 11.63 -5.39
N SER A 155 9.92 11.91 -6.69
CA SER A 155 11.16 11.54 -7.37
C SER A 155 12.41 12.18 -6.74
N ASP A 156 12.32 13.46 -6.31
CA ASP A 156 13.42 14.15 -5.65
C ASP A 156 13.64 13.67 -4.21
N ILE A 157 12.58 13.24 -3.56
CA ILE A 157 12.64 12.60 -2.24
C ILE A 157 13.30 11.22 -2.38
N LEU A 158 12.82 10.40 -3.32
CA LEU A 158 13.38 9.07 -3.58
C LEU A 158 14.88 9.11 -3.90
N ALA A 159 15.32 10.08 -4.71
CA ALA A 159 16.73 10.23 -5.08
C ALA A 159 17.68 10.50 -3.90
N LYS A 160 17.14 10.93 -2.77
CA LYS A 160 17.92 11.23 -1.54
C LYS A 160 17.89 10.08 -0.52
N LEU A 161 17.04 9.07 -0.72
CA LEU A 161 16.98 7.92 0.18
C LEU A 161 18.16 6.97 -0.06
N PRO A 162 18.71 6.37 1.00
CA PRO A 162 19.66 5.27 0.84
C PRO A 162 18.95 4.09 0.15
N ASP A 163 19.72 3.27 -0.54
CA ASP A 163 19.20 2.05 -1.15
C ASP A 163 18.61 1.11 -0.08
N GLN A 164 17.36 0.69 -0.27
CA GLN A 164 16.62 -0.21 0.62
C GLN A 164 16.42 -1.60 0.00
N GLY A 165 17.09 -1.90 -1.11
CA GLY A 165 17.05 -3.20 -1.77
C GLY A 165 15.67 -3.53 -2.34
N VAL A 166 14.96 -2.53 -2.87
CA VAL A 166 13.64 -2.72 -3.51
C VAL A 166 13.87 -3.12 -4.96
N GLU A 167 13.39 -4.30 -5.33
CA GLU A 167 13.58 -4.87 -6.65
C GLU A 167 12.24 -5.14 -7.34
N PHE A 168 12.17 -4.91 -8.66
CA PHE A 168 11.04 -5.35 -9.48
C PHE A 168 10.90 -6.88 -9.38
N PHE A 169 9.69 -7.35 -9.14
CA PHE A 169 9.40 -8.78 -9.07
C PHE A 169 8.57 -9.27 -10.25
N CYS A 170 7.36 -8.73 -10.45
CA CYS A 170 6.50 -9.10 -11.58
C CYS A 170 5.42 -8.04 -11.87
N LYS A 171 4.81 -8.13 -13.04
CA LYS A 171 3.53 -7.46 -13.32
C LYS A 171 2.38 -8.36 -12.89
N LEU A 172 1.26 -7.77 -12.47
CA LEU A 172 0.03 -8.52 -12.22
C LEU A 172 -0.80 -8.56 -13.51
N ASP A 173 -1.26 -9.77 -13.85
CA ASP A 173 -2.30 -10.00 -14.84
C ASP A 173 -3.63 -10.22 -14.09
N LEU A 174 -4.54 -9.23 -14.13
CA LEU A 174 -5.85 -9.26 -13.46
C LEU A 174 -6.93 -9.89 -14.35
#